data_3d043b0e9983013012b5c16ac85b7500
#
_entry.id   3d043b0e9983013012b5c16ac85b7500
#
_cell.length_a   1.000
_cell.length_b   1.000
_cell.length_c   1.000
_cell.angle_alpha   90.00
_cell.angle_beta   90.00
_cell.angle_gamma   90.00
#
_symmetry.space_group_name_H-M   'P 1'
#
loop_
_entity.id
_entity.type
_entity.pdbx_description
1 polymer ?
#
loop_
_entity_poly.entity_id
_entity_poly.type
_entity_poly.pdbx_seq_one_letter_code
_entity_poly.pdbx_strand_id
1 'polypeptide(L)'
;MSIDQNVITFAKALADETRQEIMKLLCCEWLSVNDVVDALGGRVNQPTVSHHLKLLADAHLVDVRQEGRQRFYTLNQEHFTVCCGVLMHNFAPDFVGANFGATPELTLTPKGDMPKVV
;
A
#
# COMPACT_ATOMS: atom_id res chain seq x y z
N MET A 1 7.90 13.37 -20.45
CA MET A 1 7.58 13.62 -19.23
C MET A 1 8.30 12.76 -18.29
N SER A 2 8.67 13.21 -17.25
CA SER A 2 9.45 12.40 -16.37
C SER A 2 8.56 11.59 -15.47
N ILE A 3 9.06 10.47 -15.06
CA ILE A 3 8.34 9.61 -14.17
C ILE A 3 8.58 10.11 -12.77
N ASP A 4 7.53 10.21 -12.01
CA ASP A 4 7.63 10.67 -10.65
C ASP A 4 8.31 9.58 -9.83
N GLN A 5 9.41 9.91 -9.21
CA GLN A 5 10.16 8.96 -8.41
C GLN A 5 9.35 8.44 -7.22
N ASN A 6 8.45 9.24 -6.71
CA ASN A 6 7.59 8.80 -5.61
C ASN A 6 6.69 7.66 -6.07
N VAL A 7 6.22 7.73 -7.30
CA VAL A 7 5.37 6.67 -7.83
C VAL A 7 6.16 5.40 -8.08
N ILE A 8 7.40 5.52 -8.51
CA ILE A 8 8.25 4.36 -8.71
C ILE A 8 8.52 3.68 -7.36
N THR A 9 8.86 4.47 -6.35
CA THR A 9 9.10 3.92 -5.02
C THR A 9 7.84 3.27 -4.46
N PHE A 10 6.70 3.87 -4.68
CA PHE A 10 5.42 3.32 -4.30
C PHE A 10 5.21 1.96 -4.98
N ALA A 11 5.43 1.89 -6.28
CA ALA A 11 5.21 0.65 -7.00
C ALA A 11 6.14 -0.46 -6.51
N LYS A 12 7.39 -0.11 -6.22
CA LYS A 12 8.34 -1.10 -5.72
C LYS A 12 7.93 -1.60 -4.34
N ALA A 13 7.42 -0.71 -3.51
CA ALA A 13 6.99 -1.10 -2.18
C ALA A 13 5.80 -2.06 -2.24
N LEU A 14 4.94 -1.88 -3.22
CA LEU A 14 3.79 -2.75 -3.37
C LEU A 14 4.14 -4.11 -3.95
N ALA A 15 5.29 -4.24 -4.55
CA ALA A 15 5.64 -5.47 -5.26
C ALA A 15 6.19 -6.54 -4.33
N ASP A 16 5.52 -6.78 -3.24
CA ASP A 16 5.96 -7.78 -2.28
C ASP A 16 4.73 -8.24 -1.50
N GLU A 17 4.50 -9.53 -1.49
CA GLU A 17 3.31 -10.09 -0.89
C GLU A 17 3.21 -9.78 0.61
N THR A 18 4.31 -9.94 1.31
CA THR A 18 4.31 -9.68 2.75
C THR A 18 4.04 -8.21 3.04
N ARG A 19 4.60 -7.31 2.25
CA ARG A 19 4.35 -5.89 2.47
C ARG A 19 2.89 -5.56 2.22
N GLN A 20 2.24 -6.20 1.25
CA GLN A 20 0.82 -5.95 1.05
C GLN A 20 -0.01 -6.47 2.21
N GLU A 21 0.38 -7.60 2.81
CA GLU A 21 -0.30 -8.08 3.99
C GLU A 21 -0.14 -7.10 5.14
N ILE A 22 1.06 -6.56 5.31
CA ILE A 22 1.31 -5.60 6.36
C ILE A 22 0.48 -4.33 6.14
N MET A 23 0.43 -3.85 4.91
CA MET A 23 -0.34 -2.65 4.61
C MET A 23 -1.82 -2.86 4.94
N LYS A 24 -2.32 -4.04 4.67
CA LYS A 24 -3.70 -4.32 4.96
C LYS A 24 -3.96 -4.30 6.46
N LEU A 25 -3.03 -4.84 7.25
CA LEU A 25 -3.17 -4.80 8.69
C LEU A 25 -3.15 -3.36 9.21
N LEU A 26 -2.39 -2.50 8.55
CA LEU A 26 -2.22 -1.13 9.01
C LEU A 26 -3.24 -0.16 8.46
N CYS A 27 -4.19 -0.63 7.68
CA CYS A 27 -5.07 0.29 7.00
C CYS A 27 -5.90 1.14 7.95
N CYS A 28 -6.20 0.65 9.10
CA CYS A 28 -7.13 1.35 9.95
C CYS A 28 -6.72 1.46 11.41
N GLU A 29 -5.53 1.07 11.74
CA GLU A 29 -5.09 1.15 13.12
C GLU A 29 -3.61 1.38 13.22
N TRP A 30 -3.18 1.81 14.37
CA TRP A 30 -1.76 1.98 14.66
C TRP A 30 -1.26 0.69 15.29
N LEU A 31 -0.26 0.08 14.72
CA LEU A 31 0.29 -1.16 15.23
C LEU A 31 1.80 -1.05 15.41
N SER A 32 2.31 -1.69 16.45
CA SER A 32 3.76 -1.75 16.65
C SER A 32 4.33 -2.87 15.83
N VAL A 33 5.65 -2.98 15.78
CA VAL A 33 6.31 -4.06 15.08
C VAL A 33 5.86 -5.41 15.64
N ASN A 34 5.79 -5.52 16.96
CA ASN A 34 5.39 -6.77 17.58
C ASN A 34 3.93 -7.11 17.28
N ASP A 35 3.07 -6.11 17.22
CA ASP A 35 1.67 -6.33 16.86
C ASP A 35 1.57 -6.92 15.46
N VAL A 36 2.40 -6.43 14.53
CA VAL A 36 2.40 -6.92 13.17
C VAL A 36 2.92 -8.36 13.13
N VAL A 37 4.00 -8.62 13.87
CA VAL A 37 4.55 -9.98 13.93
C VAL A 37 3.48 -10.95 14.42
N ASP A 38 2.75 -10.57 15.46
CA ASP A 38 1.73 -11.42 16.02
C ASP A 38 0.58 -11.61 15.03
N ALA A 39 0.19 -10.55 14.36
CA ALA A 39 -0.91 -10.62 13.41
C ALA A 39 -0.55 -11.50 12.22
N LEU A 40 0.72 -11.58 11.88
CA LEU A 40 1.17 -12.45 10.80
C LEU A 40 1.39 -13.89 11.28
N GLY A 41 1.04 -14.16 12.53
CA GLY A 41 1.12 -15.51 13.07
C GLY A 41 2.53 -16.00 13.32
N GLY A 42 3.46 -15.09 13.41
CA GLY A 42 4.86 -15.47 13.67
C GLY A 42 5.58 -16.06 12.47
N ARG A 43 4.93 -16.10 11.30
CA ARG A 43 5.61 -16.65 10.13
C ARG A 43 6.71 -15.74 9.64
N VAL A 44 6.68 -14.48 10.04
CA VAL A 44 7.70 -13.53 9.63
C VAL A 44 8.29 -12.98 10.92
N ASN A 45 9.59 -13.00 11.05
CA ASN A 45 10.21 -12.61 12.31
C ASN A 45 10.32 -11.09 12.43
N GLN A 46 10.63 -10.64 13.65
CA GLN A 46 10.65 -9.24 13.94
C GLN A 46 11.61 -8.43 13.06
N PRO A 47 12.85 -8.85 12.86
CA PRO A 47 13.75 -8.06 12.02
C PRO A 47 13.25 -7.90 10.60
N THR A 48 12.62 -8.92 10.07
CA THR A 48 12.09 -8.85 8.72
C THR A 48 10.89 -7.91 8.64
N VAL A 49 10.00 -7.97 9.63
CA VAL A 49 8.87 -7.05 9.69
C VAL A 49 9.38 -5.62 9.82
N SER A 50 10.36 -5.43 10.69
CA SER A 50 10.93 -4.11 10.90
C SER A 50 11.52 -3.56 9.60
N HIS A 51 12.18 -4.42 8.83
CA HIS A 51 12.75 -4.02 7.55
C HIS A 51 11.65 -3.61 6.56
N HIS A 52 10.58 -4.38 6.49
CA HIS A 52 9.47 -4.05 5.62
C HIS A 52 8.81 -2.72 6.02
N LEU A 53 8.65 -2.51 7.32
CA LEU A 53 8.06 -1.26 7.80
C LEU A 53 8.95 -0.07 7.48
N LYS A 54 10.26 -0.26 7.53
CA LYS A 54 11.16 0.80 7.17
C LYS A 54 11.03 1.14 5.69
N LEU A 55 10.95 0.14 4.83
CA LEU A 55 10.77 0.38 3.41
C LEU A 55 9.46 1.11 3.14
N LEU A 56 8.40 0.73 3.84
CA LEU A 56 7.12 1.39 3.68
C LEU A 56 7.18 2.85 4.18
N ALA A 57 7.89 3.08 5.27
CA ALA A 57 8.03 4.44 5.78
C ALA A 57 8.86 5.30 4.83
N ASP A 58 9.92 4.74 4.26
CA ASP A 58 10.74 5.47 3.31
C ASP A 58 9.95 5.81 2.05
N ALA A 59 8.95 5.01 1.72
CA ALA A 59 8.10 5.27 0.57
C ALA A 59 6.90 6.15 0.95
N HIS A 60 6.84 6.62 2.19
CA HIS A 60 5.76 7.45 2.69
C HIS A 60 4.39 6.74 2.68
N LEU A 61 4.42 5.43 2.66
CA LEU A 61 3.17 4.66 2.67
C LEU A 61 2.64 4.40 4.06
N VAL A 62 3.47 4.61 5.06
CA VAL A 62 3.01 4.51 6.44
C VAL A 62 3.48 5.72 7.20
N ASP A 63 2.68 6.11 8.18
CA ASP A 63 3.07 7.15 9.12
C ASP A 63 3.60 6.45 10.35
N VAL A 64 4.52 7.10 11.05
CA VAL A 64 5.17 6.53 12.21
C VAL A 64 4.95 7.44 13.40
N ARG A 65 4.62 6.87 14.53
CA ARG A 65 4.46 7.62 15.76
C ARG A 65 5.27 6.93 16.83
N GLN A 66 6.01 7.69 17.58
CA GLN A 66 6.81 7.13 18.66
C GLN A 66 6.14 7.38 19.98
N GLU A 67 5.96 6.34 20.78
CA GLU A 67 5.42 6.49 22.10
C GLU A 67 6.33 5.74 23.05
N GLY A 68 7.08 6.46 23.86
CA GLY A 68 8.05 5.84 24.76
C GLY A 68 9.12 5.18 23.92
N ARG A 69 9.32 3.90 24.12
CA ARG A 69 10.33 3.20 23.36
C ARG A 69 9.78 2.46 22.17
N GLN A 70 8.48 2.57 21.94
CA GLN A 70 7.88 1.84 20.85
C GLN A 70 7.50 2.75 19.71
N ARG A 71 7.56 2.22 18.52
CA ARG A 71 7.09 2.93 17.35
C ARG A 71 5.85 2.25 16.87
N PHE A 72 4.86 3.05 16.49
CA PHE A 72 3.61 2.54 15.97
C PHE A 72 3.47 3.04 14.54
N TYR A 73 2.86 2.24 13.70
CA TYR A 73 2.76 2.52 12.27
C TYR A 73 1.31 2.42 11.85
N THR A 74 0.91 3.24 10.89
CA THR A 74 -0.41 3.14 10.29
C THR A 74 -0.28 3.49 8.82
N LEU A 75 -1.16 2.98 8.00
CA LEU A 75 -1.09 3.24 6.57
C LEU A 75 -1.43 4.69 6.29
N ASN A 76 -0.68 5.33 5.44
CA ASN A 76 -0.99 6.69 5.00
C ASN A 76 -1.89 6.56 3.79
N GLN A 77 -3.19 6.56 4.04
CA GLN A 77 -4.16 6.33 2.98
C GLN A 77 -4.15 7.43 1.94
N GLU A 78 -3.87 8.65 2.38
CA GLU A 78 -3.82 9.75 1.43
C GLU A 78 -2.70 9.58 0.43
N HIS A 79 -1.51 9.25 0.89
CA HIS A 79 -0.38 9.06 -0.01
C HIS A 79 -0.63 7.87 -0.94
N PHE A 80 -1.21 6.80 -0.39
CA PHE A 80 -1.56 5.64 -1.18
C PHE A 80 -2.51 6.06 -2.30
N THR A 81 -3.53 6.82 -1.97
CA THR A 81 -4.53 7.23 -2.94
C THR A 81 -3.94 8.14 -4.01
N VAL A 82 -3.09 9.06 -3.60
CA VAL A 82 -2.46 9.97 -4.55
C VAL A 82 -1.60 9.20 -5.54
N CYS A 83 -0.79 8.26 -5.05
CA CYS A 83 0.07 7.49 -5.93
C CYS A 83 -0.73 6.60 -6.88
N CYS A 84 -1.81 6.00 -6.38
CA CYS A 84 -2.69 5.22 -7.24
C CYS A 84 -3.33 6.10 -8.30
N GLY A 85 -3.72 7.30 -7.91
CA GLY A 85 -4.31 8.25 -8.83
C GLY A 85 -3.37 8.64 -9.94
N VAL A 86 -2.10 8.84 -9.61
CA VAL A 86 -1.10 9.18 -10.62
C VAL A 86 -0.95 8.03 -11.60
N LEU A 87 -0.89 6.80 -11.10
CA LEU A 87 -0.77 5.65 -11.98
C LEU A 87 -1.99 5.52 -12.88
N MET A 88 -3.17 5.71 -12.32
CA MET A 88 -4.37 5.61 -13.11
C MET A 88 -4.43 6.70 -14.16
N HIS A 89 -4.03 7.90 -13.80
CA HIS A 89 -4.02 8.98 -14.75
C HIS A 89 -3.04 8.70 -15.89
N ASN A 90 -1.88 8.11 -15.56
CA ASN A 90 -0.87 7.84 -16.57
C ASN A 90 -1.28 6.70 -17.50
N PHE A 91 -1.96 5.70 -17.00
CA PHE A 91 -2.20 4.51 -17.79
C PHE A 91 -3.65 4.29 -18.16
N ALA A 92 -4.57 4.94 -17.51
CA ALA A 92 -5.99 4.78 -17.79
C ALA A 92 -6.71 6.11 -17.63
N PRO A 93 -6.27 7.13 -18.38
CA PRO A 93 -6.82 8.46 -18.17
C PRO A 93 -8.32 8.56 -18.45
N ASP A 94 -8.82 7.71 -19.31
CA ASP A 94 -10.21 7.77 -19.64
C ASP A 94 -11.13 7.22 -18.56
N PHE A 95 -10.59 6.43 -17.66
CA PHE A 95 -11.38 5.91 -16.58
C PHE A 95 -11.29 6.72 -15.31
N VAL A 96 -10.27 7.51 -15.14
CA VAL A 96 -10.03 8.15 -13.90
C VAL A 96 -11.17 8.95 -13.37
N GLY A 97 -11.77 9.73 -13.90
CA GLY A 97 -12.80 10.53 -13.30
C GLY A 97 -14.08 9.80 -13.09
N ALA A 98 -14.27 8.73 -13.81
CA ALA A 98 -15.54 8.10 -13.73
C ALA A 98 -15.73 7.19 -12.55
N ASN A 99 -14.72 6.43 -12.24
CA ASN A 99 -14.87 5.44 -11.20
C ASN A 99 -13.94 5.52 -10.05
N PHE A 100 -13.01 6.41 -10.08
CA PHE A 100 -12.05 6.45 -9.01
C PHE A 100 -12.78 6.85 -7.76
N GLY A 101 -12.76 6.15 -6.81
CA GLY A 101 -13.46 6.46 -5.61
C GLY A 101 -14.68 5.63 -5.46
N ALA A 102 -15.08 4.96 -6.48
CA ALA A 102 -16.21 4.16 -6.36
C ALA A 102 -15.71 2.92 -5.79
N THR A 103 -16.52 2.17 -5.15
CA THR A 103 -16.11 1.11 -4.57
C THR A 103 -15.78 0.16 -5.44
N PRO A 104 -14.95 -0.43 -5.34
CA PRO A 104 -14.48 -1.32 -6.17
C PRO A 104 -15.05 -2.51 -6.12
N GLU A 105 -15.84 -2.83 -6.14
CA GLU A 105 -16.32 -3.91 -6.32
C GLU A 105 -15.49 -4.54 -7.14
N LEU A 106 -14.58 -4.36 -7.39
CA LEU A 106 -13.70 -4.94 -8.06
C LEU A 106 -13.98 -6.07 -8.60
N THR A 107 -14.65 -6.35 -8.51
CA THR A 107 -15.00 -7.43 -9.02
C THR A 107 -14.51 -7.57 -10.20
N LEU A 108 -14.12 -7.25 -10.49
CA LEU A 108 -13.74 -7.48 -11.46
C LEU A 108 -13.87 -8.28 -12.17
N THR A 109 -14.00 -8.58 -12.21
CA THR A 109 -14.08 -9.31 -12.83
C THR A 109 -13.94 -9.76 -13.66
N PRO A 110 -13.99 -10.06 -13.83
CA PRO A 110 -13.84 -10.71 -14.42
C PRO A 110 -13.46 -10.82 -15.31
N LYS A 111 -12.99 -11.06 -15.46
CA LYS A 111 -12.58 -11.35 -16.15
C LYS A 111 -12.90 -11.41 -17.37
N GLY A 112 -13.10 -11.90 -17.36
CA GLY A 112 -13.44 -12.21 -18.59
C GLY A 112 -13.62 -11.08 -19.42
N ASP A 113 -14.06 -10.36 -19.11
CA ASP A 113 -14.28 -9.34 -19.93
C ASP A 113 -13.28 -8.45 -19.94
N MET A 114 -12.52 -8.58 -19.41
CA MET A 114 -11.64 -7.71 -19.41
C MET A 114 -10.93 -7.62 -20.46
N PRO A 115 -10.71 -8.14 -20.76
CA PRO A 115 -9.98 -8.15 -21.71
C PRO A 115 -10.04 -7.25 -22.65
N LYS A 116 -10.69 -7.07 -22.78
CA LYS A 116 -10.82 -6.34 -23.70
C LYS A 116 -10.10 -5.30 -23.50
N VAL A 117 -9.59 -5.32 -22.90
CA VAL A 117 -9.08 -4.29 -22.67
C VAL A 117 -8.07 -4.17 -23.23
N VAL A 118 -7.78 -4.28 -23.49
CA VAL A 118 -6.92 -4.26 -24.03
C VAL A 118 -6.64 -3.92 -24.44
#